data_0c87543ee66bacace93cab0cae69723f
#
_entry.id   0c87543ee66bacace93cab0cae69723f
#
_cell.length_a   1.000
_cell.length_b   1.000
_cell.length_c   1.000
_cell.angle_alpha   90.00
_cell.angle_beta   90.00
_cell.angle_gamma   90.00
#
_symmetry.space_group_name_H-M   'P 1'
#
loop_
_entity.id
_entity.type
_entity.pdbx_description
1 polymer ?
#
loop_
_entity_poly.entity_id
_entity_poly.type
_entity_poly.pdbx_seq_one_letter_code
_entity_poly.pdbx_strand_id
1 'polypeptide(L)'
;MKKSFIYILTLAFLLLLSSCGESRQTRIARTRAEYEKQMRENRAALKIGALPTLDCLPLFIAQDDSLFKATGSDIRLKMRNSQLDNDTAFIGGSLEGMVTDIKRLEYIEKKGVGVKRVATTNAYWQLFGNPMARIFEVKQLGNKMVAMTRYSATDFLTDVALKGVKTQGMVFSVQFNDVKLRLKMLLNNEMDALWLTEPQATQARLFGANMLYDSRKAGFHLGAIAFRQKAWDDETRKKQITDFISAYNQAVDSINAHGISRYGKIIQKYCGCNDKTVKALPKLKYQHIQVK
;
A
#
# COMPACT_ATOMS: atom_id res chain seq x y z
N MET A 1 45.53 47.98 37.52
CA MET A 1 44.17 47.85 36.95
C MET A 1 44.06 47.98 35.42
N LYS A 2 44.69 48.97 34.77
CA LYS A 2 44.61 49.13 33.29
C LYS A 2 45.18 47.96 32.46
N LYS A 3 46.27 47.30 32.91
CA LYS A 3 46.88 46.17 32.17
C LYS A 3 46.02 44.90 32.20
N SER A 4 45.35 44.61 33.31
CA SER A 4 44.46 43.43 33.40
C SER A 4 43.22 43.57 32.50
N PHE A 5 42.69 44.76 32.33
CA PHE A 5 41.54 45.03 31.48
C PHE A 5 41.85 44.83 30.00
N ILE A 6 43.08 45.20 29.58
CA ILE A 6 43.56 44.95 28.18
C ILE A 6 43.71 43.48 27.89
N TYR A 7 44.20 42.64 28.84
CA TYR A 7 44.30 41.20 28.65
C TYR A 7 42.93 40.50 28.57
N ILE A 8 41.95 40.99 29.34
CA ILE A 8 40.58 40.44 29.25
C ILE A 8 39.94 40.82 27.90
N LEU A 9 40.16 42.05 27.43
CA LEU A 9 39.61 42.48 26.15
C LEU A 9 40.26 41.75 24.94
N THR A 10 41.57 41.47 25.00
CA THR A 10 42.27 40.72 23.97
C THR A 10 41.87 39.23 23.99
N LEU A 11 41.65 38.65 25.16
CA LEU A 11 41.17 37.27 25.30
C LEU A 11 39.73 37.13 24.78
N ALA A 12 38.85 38.08 25.08
CA ALA A 12 37.49 38.13 24.56
C ALA A 12 37.45 38.33 23.03
N PHE A 13 38.37 39.14 22.46
CA PHE A 13 38.48 39.31 21.01
C PHE A 13 39.02 38.08 20.31
N LEU A 14 39.95 37.33 20.93
CA LEU A 14 40.42 36.03 20.42
C LEU A 14 39.35 34.95 20.46
N LEU A 15 38.45 34.95 21.46
CA LEU A 15 37.32 34.04 21.53
C LEU A 15 36.23 34.34 20.48
N LEU A 16 36.09 35.61 20.06
CA LEU A 16 35.19 36.01 18.98
C LEU A 16 35.70 35.61 17.59
N LEU A 17 37.02 35.44 17.41
CA LEU A 17 37.61 34.97 16.16
C LEU A 17 37.57 33.45 15.99
N SER A 18 37.29 32.68 17.06
CA SER A 18 37.13 31.21 16.99
C SER A 18 35.71 30.80 16.64
N SER A 19 34.76 31.70 16.41
CA SER A 19 33.47 31.44 15.79
C SER A 19 33.67 31.18 14.29
N CYS A 20 34.39 30.10 13.97
CA CYS A 20 34.48 29.57 12.59
C CYS A 20 33.12 29.00 12.21
N GLY A 21 32.18 29.86 11.87
CA GLY A 21 30.96 29.45 11.17
C GLY A 21 31.36 28.75 9.89
N GLU A 22 30.88 27.53 9.72
CA GLU A 22 31.09 26.74 8.50
C GLU A 22 30.82 27.62 7.25
N SER A 23 31.78 27.70 6.31
CA SER A 23 31.64 28.55 5.14
C SER A 23 30.38 28.13 4.35
N ARG A 24 29.74 29.10 3.65
CA ARG A 24 28.59 28.78 2.79
C ARG A 24 28.91 27.68 1.78
N GLN A 25 30.13 27.68 1.24
CA GLN A 25 30.58 26.66 0.29
C GLN A 25 30.70 25.29 0.93
N THR A 26 31.27 25.19 2.14
CA THR A 26 31.39 23.94 2.90
C THR A 26 30.02 23.37 3.25
N ARG A 27 29.07 24.22 3.67
CA ARG A 27 27.69 23.82 3.95
C ARG A 27 26.96 23.31 2.70
N ILE A 28 27.13 23.98 1.54
CA ILE A 28 26.55 23.53 0.27
C ILE A 28 27.16 22.20 -0.16
N ALA A 29 28.46 22.02 -0.06
CA ALA A 29 29.16 20.78 -0.40
C ALA A 29 28.73 19.63 0.49
N ARG A 30 28.57 19.86 1.80
CA ARG A 30 28.06 18.87 2.76
C ARG A 30 26.63 18.46 2.43
N THR A 31 25.74 19.43 2.21
CA THR A 31 24.34 19.16 1.86
C THR A 31 24.24 18.36 0.55
N ARG A 32 25.08 18.68 -0.43
CA ARG A 32 25.16 17.93 -1.70
C ARG A 32 25.67 16.50 -1.48
N ALA A 33 26.72 16.33 -0.71
CA ALA A 33 27.26 14.99 -0.39
C ALA A 33 26.24 14.13 0.40
N GLU A 34 25.53 14.72 1.36
CA GLU A 34 24.46 14.06 2.10
C GLU A 34 23.30 13.66 1.15
N TYR A 35 22.89 14.55 0.26
CA TYR A 35 21.87 14.25 -0.75
C TYR A 35 22.29 13.11 -1.69
N GLU A 36 23.52 13.15 -2.21
CA GLU A 36 24.05 12.09 -3.08
C GLU A 36 24.14 10.74 -2.34
N LYS A 37 24.52 10.76 -1.06
CA LYS A 37 24.52 9.57 -0.19
C LYS A 37 23.10 9.01 -0.04
N GLN A 38 22.12 9.84 0.32
CA GLN A 38 20.72 9.43 0.44
C GLN A 38 20.17 8.86 -0.87
N MET A 39 20.52 9.48 -2.00
CA MET A 39 20.11 8.99 -3.32
C MET A 39 20.72 7.63 -3.65
N ARG A 40 22.01 7.40 -3.31
CA ARG A 40 22.63 6.07 -3.47
C ARG A 40 21.97 5.02 -2.59
N GLU A 41 21.75 5.31 -1.31
CA GLU A 41 21.05 4.41 -0.39
C GLU A 41 19.61 4.11 -0.88
N ASN A 42 18.90 5.15 -1.32
CA ASN A 42 17.55 4.96 -1.86
C ASN A 42 17.52 4.11 -3.15
N ARG A 43 18.55 4.20 -3.99
CA ARG A 43 18.69 3.33 -5.18
C ARG A 43 19.07 1.91 -4.81
N ALA A 44 19.86 1.72 -3.76
CA ALA A 44 20.28 0.40 -3.28
C ALA A 44 19.17 -0.37 -2.58
N ALA A 45 18.20 0.32 -1.98
CA ALA A 45 17.09 -0.31 -1.27
C ALA A 45 16.14 -1.06 -2.19
N LEU A 46 15.63 -2.21 -1.74
CA LEU A 46 14.49 -2.92 -2.35
C LEU A 46 13.18 -2.25 -1.89
N LYS A 47 12.46 -1.62 -2.80
CA LYS A 47 11.23 -0.88 -2.46
C LYS A 47 10.00 -1.63 -2.91
N ILE A 48 9.10 -1.88 -1.95
CA ILE A 48 7.86 -2.63 -2.15
C ILE A 48 6.66 -1.71 -1.93
N GLY A 49 5.82 -1.57 -2.94
CA GLY A 49 4.59 -0.81 -2.86
C GLY A 49 3.47 -1.58 -2.16
N ALA A 50 2.76 -0.93 -1.24
CA ALA A 50 1.63 -1.50 -0.53
C ALA A 50 0.47 -0.52 -0.41
N LEU A 51 -0.74 -1.05 -0.33
CA LEU A 51 -1.99 -0.31 -0.11
C LEU A 51 -2.46 -0.51 1.34
N PRO A 52 -3.32 0.37 1.86
CA PRO A 52 -3.86 0.27 3.22
C PRO A 52 -4.97 -0.80 3.31
N THR A 53 -4.64 -2.04 2.96
CA THR A 53 -5.54 -3.18 2.83
C THR A 53 -4.99 -4.41 3.54
N LEU A 54 -5.84 -5.34 3.97
CA LEU A 54 -5.41 -6.46 4.83
C LEU A 54 -4.59 -7.53 4.12
N ASP A 55 -4.64 -7.62 2.80
CA ASP A 55 -3.74 -8.49 2.05
C ASP A 55 -2.26 -8.04 2.13
N CYS A 56 -2.02 -6.77 2.52
CA CYS A 56 -0.70 -6.24 2.84
C CYS A 56 -0.29 -6.46 4.33
N LEU A 57 -1.12 -7.06 5.18
CA LEU A 57 -0.82 -7.20 6.61
C LEU A 57 0.52 -7.90 6.91
N PRO A 58 0.94 -8.97 6.18
CA PRO A 58 2.27 -9.56 6.41
C PRO A 58 3.41 -8.56 6.22
N LEU A 59 3.29 -7.63 5.26
CA LEU A 59 4.28 -6.57 5.03
C LEU A 59 4.31 -5.55 6.17
N PHE A 60 3.15 -5.20 6.70
CA PHE A 60 3.05 -4.26 7.82
C PHE A 60 3.70 -4.83 9.08
N ILE A 61 3.47 -6.11 9.35
CA ILE A 61 4.09 -6.82 10.47
C ILE A 61 5.59 -6.93 10.24
N ALA A 62 6.04 -7.34 9.06
CA ALA A 62 7.45 -7.45 8.74
C ALA A 62 8.20 -6.10 8.90
N GLN A 63 7.51 -4.98 8.62
CA GLN A 63 8.06 -3.64 8.83
C GLN A 63 8.07 -3.25 10.32
N ASP A 64 6.96 -3.44 11.05
CA ASP A 64 6.80 -2.99 12.45
C ASP A 64 7.59 -3.86 13.44
N ASP A 65 7.58 -5.18 13.25
CA ASP A 65 8.32 -6.14 14.06
C ASP A 65 9.80 -6.24 13.63
N SER A 66 10.25 -5.32 12.76
CA SER A 66 11.64 -5.26 12.28
C SER A 66 12.14 -6.53 11.58
N LEU A 67 11.27 -7.37 11.03
CA LEU A 67 11.67 -8.59 10.34
C LEU A 67 12.49 -8.27 9.09
N PHE A 68 12.14 -7.22 8.33
CA PHE A 68 12.97 -6.75 7.21
C PHE A 68 14.37 -6.34 7.66
N LYS A 69 14.45 -5.59 8.77
CA LYS A 69 15.74 -5.16 9.33
C LYS A 69 16.58 -6.33 9.80
N ALA A 70 15.97 -7.35 10.39
CA ALA A 70 16.64 -8.54 10.90
C ALA A 70 17.34 -9.36 9.80
N THR A 71 16.90 -9.25 8.54
CA THR A 71 17.56 -9.93 7.40
C THR A 71 18.91 -9.30 7.02
N GLY A 72 19.20 -8.08 7.48
CA GLY A 72 20.36 -7.30 7.08
C GLY A 72 20.27 -6.65 5.70
N SER A 73 19.16 -6.85 4.96
CA SER A 73 18.90 -6.21 3.67
C SER A 73 18.10 -4.90 3.86
N ASP A 74 18.42 -3.88 3.05
CA ASP A 74 17.63 -2.63 3.03
C ASP A 74 16.36 -2.84 2.21
N ILE A 75 15.29 -3.23 2.91
CA ILE A 75 13.95 -3.44 2.35
C ILE A 75 13.05 -2.33 2.88
N ARG A 76 12.43 -1.56 1.97
CA ARG A 76 11.62 -0.39 2.32
C ARG A 76 10.20 -0.53 1.81
N LEU A 77 9.25 -0.58 2.73
CA LEU A 77 7.83 -0.53 2.39
C LEU A 77 7.43 0.91 1.99
N LYS A 78 6.80 1.05 0.84
CA LYS A 78 6.30 2.32 0.29
C LYS A 78 4.77 2.29 0.28
N MET A 79 4.18 2.93 1.29
CA MET A 79 2.73 3.05 1.38
C MET A 79 2.18 3.98 0.31
N ARG A 80 1.10 3.56 -0.35
CA ARG A 80 0.32 4.35 -1.31
C ARG A 80 -1.15 4.29 -0.93
N ASN A 81 -1.90 5.33 -1.20
CA ASN A 81 -3.34 5.34 -0.95
C ASN A 81 -4.14 4.85 -2.17
N SER A 82 -3.57 4.97 -3.35
CA SER A 82 -4.24 4.58 -4.59
C SER A 82 -3.48 3.51 -5.36
N GLN A 83 -4.23 2.63 -6.02
CA GLN A 83 -3.68 1.63 -6.91
C GLN A 83 -2.90 2.29 -8.07
N LEU A 84 -3.41 3.38 -8.62
CA LEU A 84 -2.76 4.08 -9.75
C LEU A 84 -1.38 4.63 -9.37
N ASP A 85 -1.22 5.17 -8.15
CA ASP A 85 0.08 5.66 -7.68
C ASP A 85 1.08 4.53 -7.51
N ASN A 86 0.60 3.37 -7.05
CA ASN A 86 1.41 2.17 -6.91
C ASN A 86 1.91 1.69 -8.28
N ASP A 87 1.00 1.61 -9.26
CA ASP A 87 1.32 1.20 -10.63
C ASP A 87 2.26 2.18 -11.33
N THR A 88 2.02 3.48 -11.20
CA THR A 88 2.88 4.53 -11.78
C THR A 88 4.31 4.41 -11.25
N ALA A 89 4.46 4.20 -9.94
CA ALA A 89 5.74 4.01 -9.30
C ALA A 89 6.43 2.71 -9.74
N PHE A 90 5.68 1.64 -9.95
CA PHE A 90 6.18 0.35 -10.44
C PHE A 90 6.60 0.44 -11.92
N ILE A 91 5.76 1.00 -12.79
CA ILE A 91 6.06 1.20 -14.21
C ILE A 91 7.30 2.09 -14.37
N GLY A 92 7.37 3.20 -13.63
CA GLY A 92 8.48 4.15 -13.65
C GLY A 92 9.78 3.64 -13.00
N GLY A 93 9.76 2.45 -12.35
CA GLY A 93 10.94 1.83 -11.75
C GLY A 93 11.37 2.43 -10.42
N SER A 94 10.50 3.18 -9.75
CA SER A 94 10.73 3.64 -8.38
C SER A 94 10.30 2.63 -7.32
N LEU A 95 9.64 1.54 -7.72
CA LEU A 95 9.38 0.32 -6.95
C LEU A 95 9.94 -0.88 -7.69
N GLU A 96 10.53 -1.80 -6.96
CA GLU A 96 10.98 -3.10 -7.47
C GLU A 96 9.90 -4.17 -7.37
N GLY A 97 9.04 -4.07 -6.34
CA GLY A 97 7.90 -4.97 -6.13
C GLY A 97 6.66 -4.24 -5.64
N MET A 98 5.51 -4.90 -5.69
CA MET A 98 4.25 -4.36 -5.15
C MET A 98 3.23 -5.44 -4.82
N VAL A 99 2.31 -5.11 -3.91
CA VAL A 99 1.03 -5.82 -3.76
C VAL A 99 0.01 -5.15 -4.65
N THR A 100 -0.73 -5.95 -5.43
CA THR A 100 -1.63 -5.48 -6.48
C THR A 100 -2.68 -6.55 -6.82
N ASP A 101 -3.31 -6.48 -7.98
CA ASP A 101 -4.17 -7.51 -8.51
C ASP A 101 -3.73 -7.97 -9.92
N ILE A 102 -4.19 -9.17 -10.30
CA ILE A 102 -3.80 -9.82 -11.57
C ILE A 102 -4.21 -8.97 -12.77
N LYS A 103 -5.35 -8.29 -12.73
CA LYS A 103 -5.82 -7.47 -13.85
C LYS A 103 -4.94 -6.25 -14.06
N ARG A 104 -4.42 -5.68 -12.96
CA ARG A 104 -3.42 -4.61 -13.04
C ARG A 104 -2.10 -5.11 -13.61
N LEU A 105 -1.66 -6.31 -13.23
CA LEU A 105 -0.45 -6.90 -13.80
C LEU A 105 -0.60 -7.11 -15.32
N GLU A 106 -1.73 -7.70 -15.78
CA GLU A 106 -2.04 -7.85 -17.20
C GLU A 106 -2.00 -6.50 -17.96
N TYR A 107 -2.51 -5.44 -17.33
CA TYR A 107 -2.46 -4.09 -17.90
C TYR A 107 -1.03 -3.54 -17.98
N ILE A 108 -0.23 -3.73 -16.94
CA ILE A 108 1.17 -3.27 -16.86
C ILE A 108 2.03 -4.01 -17.90
N GLU A 109 1.83 -5.32 -18.08
CA GLU A 109 2.51 -6.11 -19.12
C GLU A 109 2.17 -5.60 -20.52
N LYS A 110 0.89 -5.26 -20.80
CA LYS A 110 0.46 -4.62 -22.05
C LYS A 110 1.12 -3.25 -22.29
N LYS A 111 1.62 -2.59 -21.23
CA LYS A 111 2.43 -1.36 -21.34
C LYS A 111 3.93 -1.64 -21.58
N GLY A 112 4.32 -2.89 -21.77
CA GLY A 112 5.70 -3.28 -22.07
C GLY A 112 6.59 -3.43 -20.83
N VAL A 113 6.04 -3.46 -19.63
CA VAL A 113 6.81 -3.67 -18.38
C VAL A 113 6.77 -5.15 -18.01
N GLY A 114 7.92 -5.82 -18.05
CA GLY A 114 8.02 -7.22 -17.63
C GLY A 114 7.72 -7.39 -16.13
N VAL A 115 6.90 -8.40 -15.82
CA VAL A 115 6.41 -8.67 -14.47
C VAL A 115 6.67 -10.12 -14.07
N LYS A 116 7.22 -10.35 -12.88
CA LYS A 116 7.30 -11.65 -12.23
C LYS A 116 6.30 -11.71 -11.09
N ARG A 117 5.18 -12.39 -11.28
CA ARG A 117 4.24 -12.70 -10.21
C ARG A 117 4.83 -13.80 -9.32
N VAL A 118 4.89 -13.57 -8.01
CA VAL A 118 5.50 -14.50 -7.04
C VAL A 118 4.48 -15.12 -6.08
N ALA A 119 3.32 -14.48 -5.89
CA ALA A 119 2.28 -15.03 -5.04
C ALA A 119 0.88 -14.52 -5.43
N THR A 120 -0.13 -15.27 -5.02
CA THR A 120 -1.51 -14.81 -4.92
C THR A 120 -1.76 -14.40 -3.46
N THR A 121 -2.40 -13.23 -3.24
CA THR A 121 -2.78 -12.80 -1.88
C THR A 121 -4.20 -13.25 -1.55
N ASN A 122 -4.57 -13.13 -0.28
CA ASN A 122 -5.93 -13.38 0.19
C ASN A 122 -6.89 -12.20 -0.04
N ALA A 123 -6.51 -11.24 -0.89
CA ALA A 123 -7.38 -10.12 -1.25
C ALA A 123 -8.69 -10.60 -1.88
N TYR A 124 -9.77 -10.00 -1.45
CA TYR A 124 -11.09 -10.14 -2.06
C TYR A 124 -11.81 -8.80 -2.06
N TRP A 125 -12.76 -8.67 -2.95
CA TRP A 125 -13.51 -7.43 -3.14
C TRP A 125 -14.98 -7.68 -2.95
N GLN A 126 -15.64 -6.72 -2.31
CA GLN A 126 -17.07 -6.71 -2.09
C GLN A 126 -17.65 -5.43 -2.69
N LEU A 127 -18.72 -5.57 -3.47
CA LEU A 127 -19.52 -4.46 -3.97
C LEU A 127 -20.56 -4.09 -2.93
N PHE A 128 -20.57 -2.84 -2.53
CA PHE A 128 -21.55 -2.29 -1.60
C PHE A 128 -22.46 -1.30 -2.29
N GLY A 129 -23.76 -1.42 -2.04
CA GLY A 129 -24.77 -0.42 -2.36
C GLY A 129 -24.92 0.57 -1.21
N ASN A 130 -25.11 1.81 -1.55
CA ASN A 130 -25.37 2.87 -0.57
C ASN A 130 -26.74 2.63 0.10
N PRO A 131 -26.82 2.55 1.44
CA PRO A 131 -28.07 2.32 2.14
C PRO A 131 -29.09 3.45 1.92
N MET A 132 -28.64 4.69 1.81
CA MET A 132 -29.53 5.85 1.57
C MET A 132 -30.10 5.85 0.15
N ALA A 133 -29.39 5.31 -0.83
CA ALA A 133 -29.88 5.10 -2.18
C ALA A 133 -30.79 3.87 -2.33
N ARG A 134 -30.99 3.12 -1.21
CA ARG A 134 -31.83 1.90 -1.15
C ARG A 134 -31.46 0.86 -2.21
N ILE A 135 -30.18 0.68 -2.44
CA ILE A 135 -29.66 -0.32 -3.38
C ILE A 135 -29.35 -1.58 -2.59
N PHE A 136 -30.12 -2.65 -2.81
CA PHE A 136 -30.04 -3.93 -2.12
C PHE A 136 -29.61 -5.07 -3.03
N GLU A 137 -29.70 -4.88 -4.35
CA GLU A 137 -29.43 -5.90 -5.36
C GLU A 137 -28.75 -5.27 -6.58
N VAL A 138 -27.93 -6.06 -7.28
CA VAL A 138 -27.19 -5.62 -8.47
C VAL A 138 -28.12 -5.10 -9.57
N LYS A 139 -29.33 -5.66 -9.74
CA LYS A 139 -30.30 -5.19 -10.75
C LYS A 139 -30.74 -3.75 -10.56
N GLN A 140 -30.60 -3.18 -9.34
CA GLN A 140 -30.96 -1.78 -9.04
C GLN A 140 -29.88 -0.77 -9.40
N LEU A 141 -28.75 -1.21 -9.99
CA LEU A 141 -27.65 -0.33 -10.41
C LEU A 141 -27.93 0.40 -11.73
N GLY A 142 -29.06 0.16 -12.38
CA GLY A 142 -29.47 0.92 -13.58
C GLY A 142 -29.53 2.43 -13.31
N ASN A 143 -28.89 3.23 -14.17
CA ASN A 143 -28.71 4.68 -14.03
C ASN A 143 -27.98 5.11 -12.75
N LYS A 144 -27.12 4.23 -12.21
CA LYS A 144 -26.36 4.45 -10.99
C LYS A 144 -24.84 4.44 -11.26
N MET A 145 -24.09 5.12 -10.40
CA MET A 145 -22.62 5.15 -10.42
C MET A 145 -22.03 4.05 -9.57
N VAL A 146 -21.06 3.31 -10.14
CA VAL A 146 -20.26 2.30 -9.44
C VAL A 146 -18.81 2.73 -9.41
N ALA A 147 -18.29 3.04 -8.23
CA ALA A 147 -16.88 3.42 -8.08
C ALA A 147 -15.95 2.19 -8.12
N MET A 148 -14.98 2.25 -9.01
CA MET A 148 -14.00 1.19 -9.25
C MET A 148 -12.63 1.80 -9.65
N THR A 149 -11.63 0.97 -9.90
CA THR A 149 -10.37 1.34 -10.55
C THR A 149 -10.31 0.69 -11.93
N ARG A 150 -10.14 1.48 -13.00
CA ARG A 150 -10.02 0.94 -14.37
C ARG A 150 -8.89 -0.07 -14.51
N TYR A 151 -9.11 -1.09 -15.32
CA TYR A 151 -8.14 -2.15 -15.60
C TYR A 151 -7.68 -2.92 -14.36
N SER A 152 -8.48 -2.96 -13.29
CA SER A 152 -8.19 -3.67 -12.05
C SER A 152 -9.18 -4.81 -11.80
N ALA A 153 -8.96 -5.54 -10.70
CA ALA A 153 -9.93 -6.51 -10.21
C ALA A 153 -11.33 -5.91 -10.08
N THR A 154 -11.46 -4.64 -9.63
CA THR A 154 -12.77 -4.01 -9.42
C THR A 154 -13.48 -3.64 -10.71
N ASP A 155 -12.77 -3.32 -11.78
CA ASP A 155 -13.31 -3.13 -13.12
C ASP A 155 -13.84 -4.46 -13.68
N PHE A 156 -12.97 -5.47 -13.70
CA PHE A 156 -13.33 -6.82 -14.12
C PHE A 156 -14.53 -7.40 -13.34
N LEU A 157 -14.54 -7.23 -12.02
CA LEU A 157 -15.62 -7.72 -11.17
C LEU A 157 -16.93 -6.94 -11.36
N THR A 158 -16.86 -5.68 -11.81
CA THR A 158 -18.06 -4.93 -12.20
C THR A 158 -18.73 -5.58 -13.40
N ASP A 159 -17.96 -5.91 -14.44
CA ASP A 159 -18.48 -6.61 -15.62
C ASP A 159 -19.04 -8.00 -15.25
N VAL A 160 -18.34 -8.73 -14.39
CA VAL A 160 -18.80 -10.05 -13.90
C VAL A 160 -20.10 -9.94 -13.12
N ALA A 161 -20.20 -8.97 -12.20
CA ALA A 161 -21.40 -8.78 -11.36
C ALA A 161 -22.63 -8.36 -12.17
N LEU A 162 -22.42 -7.65 -13.29
CA LEU A 162 -23.49 -7.21 -14.20
C LEU A 162 -23.83 -8.25 -15.28
N LYS A 163 -22.98 -9.25 -15.49
CA LYS A 163 -23.18 -10.26 -16.54
C LYS A 163 -24.51 -11.01 -16.36
N GLY A 164 -25.38 -10.89 -17.35
CA GLY A 164 -26.70 -11.55 -17.33
C GLY A 164 -27.74 -10.86 -16.42
N VAL A 165 -27.40 -9.76 -15.77
CA VAL A 165 -28.32 -8.98 -14.93
C VAL A 165 -29.05 -7.94 -15.79
N LYS A 166 -30.38 -7.98 -15.78
CA LYS A 166 -31.20 -6.94 -16.44
C LYS A 166 -31.34 -5.75 -15.49
N THR A 167 -30.68 -4.65 -15.81
CA THR A 167 -30.79 -3.36 -15.12
C THR A 167 -31.77 -2.43 -15.86
N GLN A 168 -32.43 -1.53 -15.15
CA GLN A 168 -33.23 -0.47 -15.76
C GLN A 168 -32.33 0.71 -16.15
N GLY A 169 -31.69 0.62 -17.31
CA GLY A 169 -30.74 1.61 -17.81
C GLY A 169 -29.29 1.23 -17.64
N MET A 170 -28.39 2.14 -18.02
CA MET A 170 -26.95 1.94 -18.01
C MET A 170 -26.37 2.02 -16.60
N VAL A 171 -25.32 1.24 -16.33
CA VAL A 171 -24.51 1.38 -15.11
C VAL A 171 -23.27 2.20 -15.44
N PHE A 172 -23.02 3.25 -14.67
CA PHE A 172 -21.90 4.17 -14.91
C PHE A 172 -20.70 3.78 -14.03
N SER A 173 -19.70 3.15 -14.64
CA SER A 173 -18.43 2.87 -13.98
C SER A 173 -17.61 4.14 -13.86
N VAL A 174 -17.35 4.59 -12.63
CA VAL A 174 -16.58 5.80 -12.34
C VAL A 174 -15.27 5.48 -11.63
N GLN A 175 -14.18 6.13 -12.05
CA GLN A 175 -12.86 5.81 -11.56
C GLN A 175 -12.52 6.58 -10.28
N PHE A 176 -12.39 5.84 -9.17
CA PHE A 176 -11.83 6.32 -7.90
C PHE A 176 -10.78 5.33 -7.40
N ASN A 177 -9.52 5.72 -7.43
CA ASN A 177 -8.40 4.80 -7.19
C ASN A 177 -8.03 4.65 -5.71
N ASP A 178 -8.33 5.65 -4.89
CA ASP A 178 -8.05 5.64 -3.44
C ASP A 178 -9.14 4.87 -2.70
N VAL A 179 -8.77 3.75 -2.05
CA VAL A 179 -9.72 2.88 -1.34
C VAL A 179 -10.33 3.54 -0.10
N LYS A 180 -9.57 4.43 0.58
CA LYS A 180 -10.07 5.18 1.73
C LYS A 180 -11.06 6.26 1.28
N LEU A 181 -10.80 6.91 0.15
CA LEU A 181 -11.73 7.87 -0.44
C LEU A 181 -13.05 7.19 -0.84
N ARG A 182 -12.98 6.02 -1.49
CA ARG A 182 -14.20 5.25 -1.81
C ARG A 182 -15.05 4.98 -0.57
N LEU A 183 -14.42 4.53 0.53
CA LEU A 183 -15.16 4.34 1.78
C LEU A 183 -15.80 5.65 2.28
N LYS A 184 -15.06 6.78 2.27
CA LYS A 184 -15.63 8.08 2.68
C LYS A 184 -16.83 8.48 1.82
N MET A 185 -16.76 8.28 0.51
CA MET A 185 -17.87 8.57 -0.40
C MET A 185 -19.12 7.76 -0.07
N LEU A 186 -18.96 6.48 0.34
CA LEU A 186 -20.07 5.67 0.81
C LEU A 186 -20.67 6.23 2.11
N LEU A 187 -19.80 6.54 3.08
CA LEU A 187 -20.22 7.05 4.38
C LEU A 187 -20.90 8.43 4.30
N ASN A 188 -20.53 9.23 3.32
CA ASN A 188 -21.10 10.58 3.06
C ASN A 188 -22.26 10.58 2.07
N ASN A 189 -22.71 9.41 1.58
CA ASN A 189 -23.75 9.29 0.55
C ASN A 189 -23.42 9.99 -0.80
N GLU A 190 -22.13 10.01 -1.15
CA GLU A 190 -21.63 10.66 -2.38
C GLU A 190 -21.52 9.68 -3.57
N MET A 191 -21.80 8.39 -3.35
CA MET A 191 -21.69 7.35 -4.37
C MET A 191 -22.82 6.32 -4.21
N ASP A 192 -23.38 5.87 -5.32
CA ASP A 192 -24.48 4.89 -5.32
C ASP A 192 -23.99 3.47 -4.93
N ALA A 193 -22.90 3.02 -5.53
CA ALA A 193 -22.25 1.76 -5.18
C ALA A 193 -20.74 1.82 -5.39
N LEU A 194 -20.00 0.94 -4.69
CA LEU A 194 -18.55 0.93 -4.80
C LEU A 194 -17.91 -0.38 -4.32
N TRP A 195 -16.74 -0.67 -4.86
CA TRP A 195 -15.95 -1.83 -4.49
C TRP A 195 -14.99 -1.50 -3.35
N LEU A 196 -15.00 -2.34 -2.31
CA LEU A 196 -14.06 -2.27 -1.18
C LEU A 196 -13.42 -3.64 -0.94
N THR A 197 -12.26 -3.61 -0.30
CA THR A 197 -11.57 -4.76 0.30
C THR A 197 -11.42 -4.52 1.81
N GLU A 198 -10.88 -5.48 2.56
CA GLU A 198 -10.69 -5.33 4.00
C GLU A 198 -9.52 -4.37 4.34
N PRO A 199 -9.62 -3.57 5.39
CA PRO A 199 -10.70 -3.49 6.39
C PRO A 199 -11.85 -2.54 6.02
N GLN A 200 -11.80 -1.84 4.88
CA GLN A 200 -12.81 -0.87 4.45
C GLN A 200 -14.17 -1.54 4.23
N ALA A 201 -14.18 -2.78 3.74
CA ALA A 201 -15.39 -3.58 3.59
C ALA A 201 -16.08 -3.85 4.94
N THR A 202 -15.30 -4.15 5.99
CA THR A 202 -15.85 -4.28 7.35
C THR A 202 -16.41 -2.95 7.86
N GLN A 203 -15.76 -1.82 7.59
CA GLN A 203 -16.29 -0.51 7.97
C GLN A 203 -17.61 -0.21 7.26
N ALA A 204 -17.73 -0.54 5.98
CA ALA A 204 -18.98 -0.40 5.22
C ALA A 204 -20.11 -1.26 5.81
N ARG A 205 -19.84 -2.52 6.17
CA ARG A 205 -20.81 -3.39 6.85
C ARG A 205 -21.25 -2.83 8.21
N LEU A 206 -20.32 -2.31 9.02
CA LEU A 206 -20.63 -1.68 10.30
C LEU A 206 -21.45 -0.40 10.18
N PHE A 207 -21.35 0.27 9.04
CA PHE A 207 -22.18 1.43 8.68
C PHE A 207 -23.58 1.02 8.20
N GLY A 208 -23.80 -0.26 7.90
CA GLY A 208 -25.08 -0.76 7.39
C GLY A 208 -25.20 -0.76 5.87
N ALA A 209 -24.08 -0.66 5.14
CA ALA A 209 -24.09 -0.75 3.69
C ALA A 209 -24.46 -2.16 3.21
N ASN A 210 -25.26 -2.24 2.14
CA ASN A 210 -25.75 -3.48 1.57
C ASN A 210 -24.67 -4.13 0.71
N MET A 211 -24.22 -5.34 1.05
CA MET A 211 -23.29 -6.10 0.22
C MET A 211 -24.07 -6.74 -0.96
N LEU A 212 -23.79 -6.25 -2.16
CA LEU A 212 -24.43 -6.69 -3.41
C LEU A 212 -23.70 -7.89 -4.06
N TYR A 213 -22.38 -7.93 -3.91
CA TYR A 213 -21.54 -8.98 -4.52
C TYR A 213 -20.29 -9.24 -3.67
N ASP A 214 -19.82 -10.49 -3.66
CA ASP A 214 -18.58 -10.91 -2.98
C ASP A 214 -17.77 -11.80 -3.95
N SER A 215 -16.55 -11.35 -4.29
CA SER A 215 -15.68 -12.05 -5.24
C SER A 215 -15.29 -13.46 -4.79
N ARG A 216 -15.29 -13.74 -3.48
CA ARG A 216 -15.01 -15.08 -2.93
C ARG A 216 -16.08 -16.08 -3.29
N LYS A 217 -17.36 -15.67 -3.24
CA LYS A 217 -18.50 -16.53 -3.60
C LYS A 217 -18.48 -16.93 -5.08
N ALA A 218 -17.86 -16.10 -5.91
CA ALA A 218 -17.69 -16.38 -7.33
C ALA A 218 -16.37 -17.09 -7.66
N GLY A 219 -15.58 -17.46 -6.66
CA GLY A 219 -14.33 -18.21 -6.83
C GLY A 219 -13.15 -17.41 -7.40
N PHE A 220 -13.21 -16.09 -7.36
CA PHE A 220 -12.12 -15.24 -7.90
C PHE A 220 -11.03 -14.97 -6.85
N HIS A 221 -9.77 -15.32 -7.21
CA HIS A 221 -8.55 -15.07 -6.46
C HIS A 221 -7.66 -14.13 -7.27
N LEU A 222 -7.89 -12.82 -7.16
CA LEU A 222 -7.27 -11.82 -8.04
C LEU A 222 -6.10 -11.06 -7.40
N GLY A 223 -5.91 -11.14 -6.08
CA GLY A 223 -4.81 -10.45 -5.42
C GLY A 223 -3.45 -11.06 -5.76
N ALA A 224 -2.42 -10.24 -5.88
CA ALA A 224 -1.09 -10.69 -6.30
C ALA A 224 0.03 -9.91 -5.61
N ILE A 225 1.18 -10.56 -5.45
CA ILE A 225 2.48 -9.94 -5.20
C ILE A 225 3.34 -10.15 -6.44
N ALA A 226 3.95 -9.06 -6.91
CA ALA A 226 4.78 -9.11 -8.09
C ALA A 226 6.02 -8.22 -7.96
N PHE A 227 7.07 -8.61 -8.67
CA PHE A 227 8.28 -7.84 -8.90
C PHE A 227 8.39 -7.43 -10.36
N ARG A 228 9.11 -6.36 -10.63
CA ARG A 228 9.55 -6.09 -12.01
C ARG A 228 10.47 -7.21 -12.44
N GLN A 229 10.30 -7.72 -13.67
CA GLN A 229 11.16 -8.78 -14.21
C GLN A 229 12.64 -8.38 -14.14
N LYS A 230 12.97 -7.12 -14.47
CA LYS A 230 14.33 -6.60 -14.37
C LYS A 230 14.90 -6.69 -12.94
N ALA A 231 14.10 -6.47 -11.89
CA ALA A 231 14.56 -6.58 -10.52
C ALA A 231 14.69 -8.05 -10.08
N TRP A 232 13.83 -8.92 -10.60
CA TRP A 232 13.86 -10.35 -10.32
C TRP A 232 15.12 -11.02 -10.92
N ASP A 233 15.53 -10.60 -12.12
CA ASP A 233 16.68 -11.14 -12.86
C ASP A 233 18.02 -10.51 -12.44
N ASP A 234 17.99 -9.44 -11.63
CA ASP A 234 19.17 -8.73 -11.16
C ASP A 234 19.81 -9.49 -9.98
N GLU A 235 20.99 -10.04 -10.19
CA GLU A 235 21.75 -10.81 -9.18
C GLU A 235 22.01 -9.97 -7.90
N THR A 236 22.16 -8.65 -8.03
CA THR A 236 22.35 -7.76 -6.87
C THR A 236 21.10 -7.64 -6.01
N ARG A 237 19.90 -7.86 -6.61
CA ARG A 237 18.60 -7.84 -5.93
C ARG A 237 18.17 -9.21 -5.40
N LYS A 238 18.76 -10.29 -5.90
CA LYS A 238 18.38 -11.67 -5.57
C LYS A 238 18.36 -11.94 -4.07
N LYS A 239 19.44 -11.52 -3.36
CA LYS A 239 19.49 -11.63 -1.90
C LYS A 239 18.38 -10.84 -1.23
N GLN A 240 18.15 -9.57 -1.61
CA GLN A 240 17.12 -8.73 -1.02
C GLN A 240 15.70 -9.30 -1.25
N ILE A 241 15.44 -9.87 -2.42
CA ILE A 241 14.15 -10.52 -2.74
C ILE A 241 13.98 -11.78 -1.90
N THR A 242 15.01 -12.62 -1.75
CA THR A 242 14.97 -13.80 -0.88
C THR A 242 14.73 -13.41 0.58
N ASP A 243 15.41 -12.40 1.07
CA ASP A 243 15.24 -11.84 2.41
C ASP A 243 13.84 -11.28 2.63
N PHE A 244 13.29 -10.58 1.62
CA PHE A 244 11.90 -10.11 1.62
C PHE A 244 10.92 -11.28 1.78
N ILE A 245 11.09 -12.33 0.99
CA ILE A 245 10.24 -13.53 1.02
C ILE A 245 10.32 -14.22 2.37
N SER A 246 11.52 -14.35 2.93
CA SER A 246 11.74 -14.94 4.26
C SER A 246 10.98 -14.13 5.33
N ALA A 247 11.15 -12.83 5.38
CA ALA A 247 10.49 -11.96 6.36
C ALA A 247 8.95 -11.94 6.18
N TYR A 248 8.46 -11.95 4.93
CA TYR A 248 7.05 -12.08 4.63
C TYR A 248 6.48 -13.40 5.17
N ASN A 249 7.15 -14.51 4.91
CA ASN A 249 6.70 -15.84 5.33
C ASN A 249 6.70 -15.98 6.86
N GLN A 250 7.69 -15.42 7.57
CA GLN A 250 7.68 -15.36 9.04
C GLN A 250 6.47 -14.57 9.58
N ALA A 251 6.13 -13.45 8.95
CA ALA A 251 4.94 -12.69 9.31
C ALA A 251 3.65 -13.50 9.05
N VAL A 252 3.58 -14.23 7.94
CA VAL A 252 2.47 -15.14 7.62
C VAL A 252 2.31 -16.23 8.68
N ASP A 253 3.40 -16.87 9.11
CA ASP A 253 3.38 -17.88 10.18
C ASP A 253 2.82 -17.29 11.47
N SER A 254 3.30 -16.11 11.84
CA SER A 254 2.86 -15.41 13.04
C SER A 254 1.37 -15.04 13.00
N ILE A 255 0.87 -14.56 11.85
CA ILE A 255 -0.56 -14.26 11.67
C ILE A 255 -1.40 -15.53 11.77
N ASN A 256 -0.99 -16.58 11.08
CA ASN A 256 -1.76 -17.85 11.03
C ASN A 256 -1.79 -18.55 12.38
N ALA A 257 -0.74 -18.42 13.21
CA ALA A 257 -0.66 -18.96 14.56
C ALA A 257 -1.51 -18.16 15.57
N HIS A 258 -1.51 -16.83 15.50
CA HIS A 258 -2.10 -15.98 16.53
C HIS A 258 -3.39 -15.27 16.11
N GLY A 259 -3.72 -15.28 14.82
CA GLY A 259 -4.85 -14.55 14.24
C GLY A 259 -4.61 -13.05 14.06
N ILE A 260 -5.40 -12.42 13.18
CA ILE A 260 -5.23 -11.01 12.81
C ILE A 260 -5.53 -10.03 13.96
N SER A 261 -6.36 -10.43 14.93
CA SER A 261 -6.74 -9.58 16.08
C SER A 261 -5.54 -9.17 16.94
N ARG A 262 -4.51 -10.03 17.02
CA ARG A 262 -3.23 -9.71 17.71
C ARG A 262 -2.57 -8.45 17.15
N TYR A 263 -2.76 -8.19 15.86
CA TYR A 263 -2.12 -7.08 15.12
C TYR A 263 -3.02 -5.86 14.97
N GLY A 264 -4.03 -5.71 15.83
CA GLY A 264 -5.01 -4.63 15.75
C GLY A 264 -4.39 -3.24 15.66
N LYS A 265 -3.35 -2.95 16.46
CA LYS A 265 -2.62 -1.67 16.42
C LYS A 265 -1.90 -1.43 15.09
N ILE A 266 -1.30 -2.47 14.52
CA ILE A 266 -0.64 -2.41 13.20
C ILE A 266 -1.69 -2.16 12.12
N ILE A 267 -2.82 -2.86 12.14
CA ILE A 267 -3.94 -2.65 11.20
C ILE A 267 -4.45 -1.21 11.30
N GLN A 268 -4.66 -0.69 12.50
CA GLN A 268 -5.08 0.70 12.70
C GLN A 268 -4.07 1.71 12.12
N LYS A 269 -2.79 1.50 12.41
CA LYS A 269 -1.69 2.36 11.95
C LYS A 269 -1.66 2.45 10.41
N TYR A 270 -1.69 1.34 9.73
CA TYR A 270 -1.52 1.30 8.26
C TYR A 270 -2.83 1.49 7.49
N CYS A 271 -3.93 0.93 7.98
CA CYS A 271 -5.21 0.97 7.26
C CYS A 271 -6.13 2.11 7.69
N GLY A 272 -5.87 2.75 8.85
CA GLY A 272 -6.65 3.90 9.33
C GLY A 272 -8.06 3.53 9.79
N CYS A 273 -8.24 2.34 10.37
CA CYS A 273 -9.50 1.90 10.97
C CYS A 273 -9.48 1.99 12.51
N ASN A 274 -10.64 1.89 13.16
CA ASN A 274 -10.78 1.95 14.61
C ASN A 274 -10.89 0.56 15.25
N ASP A 275 -10.90 0.50 16.60
CA ASP A 275 -11.00 -0.74 17.37
C ASP A 275 -12.27 -1.55 17.04
N LYS A 276 -13.41 -0.87 16.83
CA LYS A 276 -14.67 -1.53 16.46
C LYS A 276 -14.52 -2.30 15.16
N THR A 277 -13.84 -1.70 14.19
CA THR A 277 -13.53 -2.34 12.90
C THR A 277 -12.62 -3.55 13.10
N VAL A 278 -11.53 -3.40 13.85
CA VAL A 278 -10.58 -4.50 14.12
C VAL A 278 -11.27 -5.71 14.74
N LYS A 279 -12.14 -5.48 15.73
CA LYS A 279 -12.92 -6.56 16.41
C LYS A 279 -13.92 -7.27 15.49
N ALA A 280 -14.39 -6.57 14.44
CA ALA A 280 -15.36 -7.09 13.49
C ALA A 280 -14.74 -7.71 12.22
N LEU A 281 -13.40 -7.69 12.10
CA LEU A 281 -12.71 -8.25 10.93
C LEU A 281 -12.99 -9.77 10.81
N PRO A 282 -13.14 -10.26 9.57
CA PRO A 282 -13.28 -11.68 9.34
C PRO A 282 -11.98 -12.43 9.66
N LYS A 283 -12.08 -13.71 9.96
CA LYS A 283 -10.89 -14.58 10.03
C LYS A 283 -10.27 -14.70 8.65
N LEU A 284 -9.00 -14.35 8.54
CA LEU A 284 -8.22 -14.43 7.31
C LEU A 284 -7.05 -15.39 7.51
N LYS A 285 -6.79 -16.21 6.50
CA LYS A 285 -5.57 -17.02 6.38
C LYS A 285 -4.67 -16.42 5.31
N TYR A 286 -3.38 -16.47 5.54
CA TYR A 286 -2.37 -15.99 4.62
C TYR A 286 -1.54 -17.17 4.10
N GLN A 287 -1.04 -17.02 2.88
CA GLN A 287 -0.23 -18.04 2.23
C GLN A 287 1.22 -17.58 2.11
N HIS A 288 2.16 -18.51 2.24
CA HIS A 288 3.56 -18.27 1.98
C HIS A 288 3.79 -17.92 0.51
N ILE A 289 4.80 -17.09 0.27
CA ILE A 289 5.39 -16.95 -1.06
C ILE A 289 6.27 -18.19 -1.27
N GLN A 290 5.94 -18.95 -2.31
CA GLN A 290 6.73 -20.11 -2.73
C GLN A 290 7.53 -19.73 -3.97
N VAL A 291 8.85 -19.71 -3.85
CA VAL A 291 9.75 -19.56 -5.00
C VAL A 291 9.91 -20.94 -5.63
N LYS A 292 9.36 -21.07 -6.83
CA LYS A 292 9.62 -22.23 -7.69
C LYS A 292 10.81 -21.93 -8.59
#